data_d3def9b334530523d1e1352d38a8122b
#
_entry.id   d3def9b334530523d1e1352d38a8122b
#
_cell.length_a   1.000
_cell.length_b   1.000
_cell.length_c   1.000
_cell.angle_alpha   90.00
_cell.angle_beta   90.00
_cell.angle_gamma   90.00
#
_symmetry.space_group_name_H-M   'P 1'
#
loop_
_entity.id
_entity.type
_entity.pdbx_description
1 polymer ?
#
loop_
_entity_poly.entity_id
_entity_poly.type
_entity_poly.pdbx_seq_one_letter_code
_entity_poly.pdbx_strand_id
1 'polypeptide(L)'
;MCIRDSVLGMVRQWQRLFYGKRFSQTNIERGTDLMKLADAFGVEGIRITKRSEIKPMLEKALKCGKPCLVDVIINKDINVLPMVPAGADVSQPIMNIELD
;
A
#
# COMPACT_ATOMS: atom_id res chain seq x y z
N MET A 1 -0.39 -8.88 -9.89
CA MET A 1 0.26 -7.68 -9.32
C MET A 1 -0.17 -7.56 -7.85
N CYS A 2 0.77 -7.37 -6.96
CA CYS A 2 0.49 -7.10 -5.54
C CYS A 2 0.91 -5.68 -5.22
N ILE A 3 0.00 -4.89 -4.64
CA ILE A 3 0.30 -3.57 -4.10
C ILE A 3 0.17 -3.70 -2.59
N ARG A 4 1.22 -3.37 -1.85
CA ARG A 4 1.20 -3.51 -0.40
C ARG A 4 1.87 -2.35 0.31
N ASP A 5 1.21 -1.90 1.35
CA ASP A 5 1.67 -0.89 2.29
C ASP A 5 2.16 -1.48 3.62
N SER A 6 2.15 -2.80 3.76
CA SER A 6 2.52 -3.54 4.99
C SER A 6 1.66 -3.21 6.21
N VAL A 7 0.58 -2.49 6.05
CA VAL A 7 -0.35 -2.10 7.11
C VAL A 7 -1.81 -2.22 6.64
N LEU A 8 -2.74 -2.26 7.59
CA LEU A 8 -4.16 -2.05 7.31
C LEU A 8 -4.42 -0.54 7.25
N GLY A 9 -4.13 0.06 6.09
CA GLY A 9 -4.01 1.51 5.91
C GLY A 9 -5.25 2.30 6.37
N MET A 10 -6.45 1.89 5.99
CA MET A 10 -7.68 2.57 6.39
C MET A 10 -7.92 2.49 7.90
N VAL A 11 -7.69 1.32 8.52
CA VAL A 11 -7.82 1.18 9.98
C VAL A 11 -6.77 2.02 10.70
N ARG A 12 -5.53 2.02 10.20
CA ARG A 12 -4.44 2.84 10.72
C ARG A 12 -4.75 4.34 10.62
N GLN A 13 -5.38 4.80 9.52
CA GLN A 13 -5.83 6.17 9.35
C GLN A 13 -6.84 6.57 10.42
N TRP A 14 -7.80 5.71 10.74
CA TRP A 14 -8.78 5.94 11.81
C TRP A 14 -8.13 6.00 13.18
N GLN A 15 -7.18 5.10 13.46
CA GLN A 15 -6.43 5.13 14.71
C GLN A 15 -5.63 6.43 14.87
N ARG A 16 -5.10 6.96 13.76
CA ARG A 16 -4.43 8.26 13.75
C ARG A 16 -5.39 9.40 14.04
N LEU A 17 -6.54 9.45 13.37
CA LEU A 17 -7.50 10.56 13.47
C LEU A 17 -8.27 10.58 14.79
N PHE A 18 -8.78 9.43 15.21
CA PHE A 18 -9.78 9.38 16.28
C PHE A 18 -9.28 8.73 17.57
N TYR A 19 -8.14 8.08 17.55
CA TYR A 19 -7.62 7.33 18.69
C TYR A 19 -6.23 7.78 19.14
N GLY A 20 -5.86 9.04 18.87
CA GLY A 20 -4.62 9.65 19.36
C GLY A 20 -3.36 8.90 18.93
N LYS A 21 -3.31 8.44 17.68
CA LYS A 21 -2.17 7.69 17.10
C LYS A 21 -1.84 6.38 17.86
N ARG A 22 -2.79 5.84 18.62
CA ARG A 22 -2.62 4.55 19.32
C ARG A 22 -2.81 3.40 18.33
N PHE A 23 -1.75 3.10 17.59
CA PHE A 23 -1.76 2.03 16.60
C PHE A 23 -1.74 0.65 17.26
N SER A 24 -2.73 -0.19 16.95
CA SER A 24 -2.84 -1.53 17.46
C SER A 24 -3.24 -2.50 16.34
N GLN A 25 -2.47 -3.58 16.20
CA GLN A 25 -2.73 -4.68 15.26
C GLN A 25 -2.90 -4.26 13.78
N THR A 26 -2.44 -3.07 13.40
CA THR A 26 -2.54 -2.55 12.03
C THR A 26 -1.27 -2.75 11.21
N ASN A 27 -0.16 -3.14 11.82
CA ASN A 27 1.03 -3.56 11.11
C ASN A 27 0.91 -5.06 10.79
N ILE A 28 0.78 -5.37 9.52
CA ILE A 28 0.68 -6.75 9.00
C ILE A 28 1.96 -7.18 8.29
N GLU A 29 3.05 -6.43 8.49
CA GLU A 29 4.35 -6.77 7.91
C GLU A 29 4.76 -8.17 8.36
N ARG A 30 4.71 -9.09 7.41
CA ARG A 30 5.12 -10.48 7.60
C ARG A 30 6.49 -10.67 6.94
N GLY A 31 7.30 -11.55 7.48
CA GLY A 31 8.61 -11.88 6.92
C GLY A 31 8.58 -12.59 5.56
N THR A 32 7.43 -12.61 4.87
CA THR A 32 7.28 -13.23 3.56
C THR A 32 7.97 -12.38 2.49
N ASP A 33 9.04 -12.90 1.93
CA ASP A 33 9.70 -12.31 0.76
C ASP A 33 8.99 -12.74 -0.52
N LEU A 34 8.26 -11.80 -1.14
CA LEU A 34 7.49 -12.08 -2.36
C LEU A 34 8.38 -12.38 -3.58
N MET A 35 9.64 -11.92 -3.59
CA MET A 35 10.57 -12.24 -4.67
C MET A 35 11.02 -13.69 -4.58
N LYS A 36 11.37 -14.16 -3.38
CA LYS A 36 11.67 -15.57 -3.13
C LYS A 36 10.47 -16.47 -3.39
N LEU A 37 9.26 -15.99 -3.08
CA LEU A 37 8.03 -16.72 -3.38
C LEU A 37 7.83 -16.85 -4.89
N ALA A 38 8.04 -15.81 -5.68
CA ALA A 38 7.97 -15.84 -7.12
C ALA A 38 8.98 -16.86 -7.70
N ASP A 39 10.21 -16.82 -7.22
CA ASP A 39 11.27 -17.76 -7.62
C ASP A 39 10.89 -19.20 -7.29
N ALA A 40 10.38 -19.47 -6.10
CA ALA A 40 9.93 -20.81 -5.70
C ALA A 40 8.80 -21.36 -6.59
N PHE A 41 7.95 -20.50 -7.16
CA PHE A 41 6.92 -20.88 -8.12
C PHE A 41 7.39 -20.84 -9.58
N GLY A 42 8.65 -20.50 -9.84
CA GLY A 42 9.19 -20.40 -11.20
C GLY A 42 8.58 -19.27 -12.03
N VAL A 43 8.08 -18.21 -11.38
CA VAL A 43 7.51 -17.04 -12.06
C VAL A 43 8.43 -15.84 -11.97
N GLU A 44 8.34 -14.93 -12.94
CA GLU A 44 9.12 -13.69 -12.94
C GLU A 44 8.67 -12.79 -11.76
N GLY A 45 9.62 -12.41 -10.88
CA GLY A 45 9.39 -11.49 -9.78
C GLY A 45 9.92 -10.10 -10.09
N ILE A 46 9.11 -9.06 -9.95
CA ILE A 46 9.51 -7.67 -10.13
C ILE A 46 9.12 -6.87 -8.90
N ARG A 47 10.09 -6.19 -8.26
CA ARG A 47 9.82 -5.27 -7.16
C ARG A 47 9.96 -3.84 -7.61
N ILE A 48 8.96 -3.00 -7.30
CA ILE A 48 8.92 -1.57 -7.60
C ILE A 48 8.97 -0.81 -6.28
N THR A 49 9.98 0.04 -6.13
CA THR A 49 10.18 0.85 -4.91
C THR A 49 10.19 2.35 -5.21
N LYS A 50 10.42 2.73 -6.45
CA LYS A 50 10.48 4.13 -6.88
C LYS A 50 9.43 4.42 -7.93
N ARG A 51 8.89 5.64 -7.90
CA ARG A 51 7.88 6.08 -8.86
C ARG A 51 8.38 6.02 -10.32
N SER A 52 9.67 6.32 -10.55
CA SER A 52 10.29 6.26 -11.88
C SER A 52 10.34 4.84 -12.46
N GLU A 53 10.28 3.82 -11.63
CA GLU A 53 10.34 2.41 -12.03
C GLU A 53 8.97 1.86 -12.46
N ILE A 54 7.86 2.54 -12.13
CA ILE A 54 6.50 2.02 -12.34
C ILE A 54 6.28 1.69 -13.80
N LYS A 55 6.43 2.68 -14.69
CA LYS A 55 6.16 2.49 -16.13
C LYS A 55 7.05 1.42 -16.76
N PRO A 56 8.39 1.49 -16.67
CA PRO A 56 9.25 0.50 -17.33
C PRO A 56 9.07 -0.93 -16.76
N MET A 57 8.82 -1.07 -15.47
CA MET A 57 8.64 -2.38 -14.85
C MET A 57 7.28 -3.00 -15.19
N LEU A 58 6.21 -2.19 -15.26
CA LEU A 58 4.92 -2.67 -15.74
C LEU A 58 4.96 -3.05 -17.22
N GLU A 59 5.64 -2.28 -18.07
CA GLU A 59 5.85 -2.64 -19.47
C GLU A 59 6.64 -3.96 -19.60
N LYS A 60 7.67 -4.16 -18.79
CA LYS A 60 8.41 -5.42 -18.71
C LYS A 60 7.49 -6.58 -18.33
N ALA A 61 6.67 -6.40 -17.28
CA ALA A 61 5.74 -7.42 -16.82
C ALA A 61 4.70 -7.80 -17.90
N LEU A 62 4.19 -6.83 -18.64
CA LEU A 62 3.21 -7.05 -19.72
C LEU A 62 3.83 -7.76 -20.93
N LYS A 63 5.11 -7.50 -21.23
CA LYS A 63 5.82 -8.07 -22.38
C LYS A 63 6.48 -9.41 -22.11
N CYS A 64 6.57 -9.86 -20.86
CA CYS A 64 7.32 -11.07 -20.51
C CYS A 64 6.70 -12.39 -21.04
N GLY A 65 5.42 -12.37 -21.47
CA GLY A 65 4.72 -13.55 -22.01
C GLY A 65 4.55 -14.71 -21.04
N LYS A 66 4.82 -14.49 -19.74
CA LYS A 66 4.76 -15.47 -18.66
C LYS A 66 3.93 -14.91 -17.50
N PRO A 67 3.49 -15.76 -16.57
CA PRO A 67 3.01 -15.29 -15.28
C PRO A 67 4.11 -14.45 -14.59
N CYS A 68 3.71 -13.31 -14.03
CA CYS A 68 4.64 -12.39 -13.39
C CYS A 68 4.04 -11.89 -12.07
N LEU A 69 4.84 -11.88 -11.00
CA LEU A 69 4.49 -11.28 -9.73
C LEU A 69 5.13 -9.90 -9.62
N VAL A 70 4.31 -8.87 -9.55
CA VAL A 70 4.80 -7.49 -9.37
C VAL A 70 4.49 -7.05 -7.95
N ASP A 71 5.54 -6.82 -7.14
CA ASP A 71 5.47 -6.33 -5.76
C ASP A 71 5.74 -4.83 -5.74
N VAL A 72 4.69 -4.04 -5.53
CA VAL A 72 4.79 -2.56 -5.48
C VAL A 72 4.77 -2.11 -4.04
N ILE A 73 5.89 -1.58 -3.58
CA ILE A 73 6.03 -1.05 -2.21
C ILE A 73 5.50 0.38 -2.18
N ILE A 74 4.50 0.63 -1.35
CA ILE A 74 3.93 1.97 -1.15
C ILE A 74 4.16 2.43 0.29
N ASN A 75 4.06 3.76 0.50
CA ASN A 75 4.22 4.34 1.83
C ASN A 75 3.00 3.98 2.72
N LYS A 76 3.27 3.42 3.89
CA LYS A 76 2.27 2.99 4.88
C LYS A 76 1.54 4.15 5.58
N ASP A 77 2.05 5.37 5.49
CA ASP A 77 1.51 6.53 6.18
C ASP A 77 0.75 7.50 5.26
N ILE A 78 0.55 7.11 3.99
CA ILE A 78 -0.33 7.86 3.08
C ILE A 78 -1.78 7.67 3.52
N ASN A 79 -2.50 8.79 3.65
CA ASN A 79 -3.90 8.81 4.01
C ASN A 79 -4.79 9.00 2.77
N VAL A 80 -6.00 8.45 2.83
CA VAL A 80 -7.04 8.64 1.80
C VAL A 80 -7.88 9.85 2.19
N LEU A 81 -7.74 10.92 1.45
CA LEU A 81 -8.41 12.20 1.68
C LEU A 81 -8.99 12.74 0.35
N PRO A 82 -10.07 13.52 0.37
CA PRO A 82 -10.86 13.92 1.55
C PRO A 82 -11.63 12.75 2.18
N MET A 83 -11.94 12.86 3.47
CA MET A 83 -12.71 11.85 4.19
C MET A 83 -13.82 12.50 5.01
N VAL A 84 -15.04 11.96 4.89
CA VAL A 84 -16.17 12.33 5.75
C VAL A 84 -16.28 11.30 6.86
N PRO A 85 -16.12 11.67 8.14
CA PRO A 85 -16.32 10.75 9.26
C PRO A 85 -17.77 10.27 9.33
N ALA A 86 -17.99 9.09 9.89
CA ALA A 86 -19.34 8.57 10.12
C ALA A 86 -20.15 9.55 10.99
N GLY A 87 -21.34 9.92 10.51
CA GLY A 87 -22.22 10.88 11.18
C GLY A 87 -21.89 12.35 10.97
N ALA A 88 -20.82 12.69 10.23
CA ALA A 88 -20.51 14.05 9.86
C ALA A 88 -21.23 14.53 8.60
N ASP A 89 -21.36 15.86 8.46
CA ASP A 89 -21.92 16.48 7.26
C ASP A 89 -20.93 16.33 6.07
N VAL A 90 -21.47 15.95 4.91
CA VAL A 90 -20.71 15.80 3.64
C VAL A 90 -20.05 17.10 3.21
N SER A 91 -20.61 18.25 3.60
CA SER A 91 -20.05 19.57 3.30
C SER A 91 -18.78 19.90 4.12
N GLN A 92 -18.48 19.13 5.15
CA GLN A 92 -17.35 19.35 6.06
C GLN A 92 -16.37 18.15 6.08
N PRO A 93 -15.76 17.80 4.94
CA PRO A 93 -14.81 16.69 4.89
C PRO A 93 -13.49 17.07 5.57
N ILE A 94 -12.83 16.08 6.14
CA ILE A 94 -11.43 16.21 6.56
C ILE A 94 -10.58 16.26 5.30
N MET A 95 -9.92 17.38 5.06
CA MET A 95 -9.11 17.60 3.85
C MET A 95 -7.64 17.26 4.06
N ASN A 96 -7.13 17.46 5.27
CA ASN A 96 -5.72 17.26 5.61
C ASN A 96 -5.59 16.59 6.98
N ILE A 97 -4.51 15.84 7.13
CA ILE A 97 -4.08 15.27 8.40
C ILE A 97 -2.63 15.72 8.58
N GLU A 98 -2.34 16.39 9.68
CA GLU A 98 -0.96 16.74 10.00
C GLU A 98 -0.16 15.45 10.24
N LEU A 99 0.86 15.29 9.43
CA LEU A 99 1.87 14.24 9.57
C LEU A 99 2.98 14.85 10.44
N ASP A 100 2.92 14.63 11.75
CA ASP A 100 4.04 14.95 12.63
C ASP A 100 5.19 13.98 12.43
#